data_08ee59ee2d4e3916c0a233b28e352e9e
#
_entry.id   08ee59ee2d4e3916c0a233b28e352e9e
#
_cell.length_a   1.000
_cell.length_b   1.000
_cell.length_c   1.000
_cell.angle_alpha   90.00
_cell.angle_beta   90.00
_cell.angle_gamma   90.00
#
_symmetry.space_group_name_H-M   'P 1'
#
loop_
_entity.id
_entity.type
_entity.pdbx_description
1 polymer ?
#
loop_
_entity_poly.entity_id
_entity_poly.type
_entity_poly.pdbx_seq_one_letter_code
_entity_poly.pdbx_strand_id
1 'polypeptide(L)'
;MKAFPAIDLKDNKCVRLTKGIDSTSQIFNSEPVEQAKYFEDQGSTRLHLVDLDSAFGRSEINTKIIQEIRNSISIPIQLGGGIRNNKIAKKYFELGINYLIIGSYAVKNIEKVTELSESFQDSIYVALDVLGKNIMINGWQQKSFFTPTKLFQHYDKTKIRGYVLTDIENDGMLSGLNLNMISLNLTLTIKKLIVGGGLKDMRDIEELKKIQTPQLEGVIAGKAFYVGDIDLKKADKLLSTNA
;
A
#
# COMPACT_ATOMS: atom_id res chain seq x y z
N MET A 1 5.05 -7.95 -12.55
CA MET A 1 5.21 -6.99 -11.44
C MET A 1 5.04 -5.56 -11.92
N LYS A 2 4.72 -4.62 -11.02
CA LYS A 2 4.53 -3.19 -11.32
C LYS A 2 5.11 -2.30 -10.21
N ALA A 3 5.45 -1.06 -10.56
CA ALA A 3 5.76 -0.02 -9.58
C ALA A 3 4.51 0.84 -9.34
N PHE A 4 4.04 0.93 -8.10
CA PHE A 4 2.86 1.70 -7.73
C PHE A 4 3.30 3.01 -7.05
N PRO A 5 3.18 4.16 -7.72
CA PRO A 5 3.43 5.43 -7.06
C PRO A 5 2.46 5.64 -5.91
N ALA A 6 2.95 6.29 -4.86
CA ALA A 6 2.16 6.49 -3.66
C ALA A 6 1.91 7.97 -3.37
N ILE A 7 0.70 8.29 -2.97
CA ILE A 7 0.30 9.56 -2.36
C ILE A 7 -0.18 9.28 -0.94
N ASP A 8 0.45 9.90 0.05
CA ASP A 8 -0.05 9.96 1.41
C ASP A 8 -0.75 11.29 1.60
N LEU A 9 -2.04 11.24 1.97
CA LEU A 9 -2.87 12.43 2.19
C LEU A 9 -2.93 12.79 3.67
N LYS A 10 -2.61 14.05 3.97
CA LYS A 10 -2.82 14.67 5.26
C LYS A 10 -3.23 16.13 5.06
N ASP A 11 -4.30 16.55 5.71
CA ASP A 11 -4.86 17.91 5.58
C ASP A 11 -5.02 18.31 4.10
N ASN A 12 -5.56 17.40 3.27
CA ASN A 12 -5.75 17.55 1.81
C ASN A 12 -4.47 17.83 1.00
N LYS A 13 -3.29 17.44 1.48
CA LYS A 13 -1.99 17.63 0.81
C LYS A 13 -1.25 16.30 0.68
N CYS A 14 -0.37 16.22 -0.31
CA CYS A 14 0.58 15.11 -0.43
C CYS A 14 1.71 15.30 0.58
N VAL A 15 1.87 14.35 1.48
CA VAL A 15 2.91 14.38 2.51
C VAL A 15 3.76 13.11 2.51
N ARG A 16 4.84 13.13 3.28
CA ARG A 16 5.58 11.94 3.67
C ARG A 16 5.88 12.00 5.16
N LEU A 17 5.78 10.85 5.79
CA LEU A 17 6.19 10.65 7.17
C LEU A 17 7.54 9.92 7.21
N THR A 18 8.29 10.11 8.26
CA THR A 18 9.44 9.26 8.58
C THR A 18 9.00 8.21 9.58
N LYS A 19 9.12 6.93 9.21
CA LYS A 19 8.69 5.77 10.04
C LYS A 19 7.25 5.89 10.55
N GLY A 20 6.35 6.47 9.76
CA GLY A 20 4.93 6.64 10.11
C GLY A 20 4.64 7.61 11.27
N ILE A 21 5.59 8.43 11.69
CA ILE A 21 5.42 9.36 12.80
C ILE A 21 4.74 10.65 12.33
N ASP A 22 3.53 10.92 12.82
CA ASP A 22 2.67 12.05 12.38
C ASP A 22 3.36 13.42 12.48
N SER A 23 4.16 13.66 13.52
CA SER A 23 4.90 14.90 13.73
C SER A 23 6.06 15.14 12.75
N THR A 24 6.48 14.12 12.00
CA THR A 24 7.54 14.22 10.98
C THR A 24 7.01 14.55 9.59
N SER A 25 5.74 14.88 9.48
CA SER A 25 5.06 15.16 8.22
C SER A 25 5.75 16.29 7.44
N GLN A 26 6.14 15.99 6.21
CA GLN A 26 6.68 16.95 5.25
C GLN A 26 5.77 17.02 4.04
N ILE A 27 5.39 18.22 3.61
CA ILE A 27 4.59 18.44 2.41
C ILE A 27 5.50 18.34 1.19
N PHE A 28 5.17 17.47 0.25
CA PHE A 28 5.86 17.33 -1.04
C PHE A 28 5.09 17.98 -2.19
N ASN A 29 3.77 17.98 -2.11
CA ASN A 29 2.93 18.65 -3.10
C ASN A 29 1.64 19.13 -2.42
N SER A 30 1.21 20.37 -2.69
CA SER A 30 -0.05 20.92 -2.19
C SER A 30 -1.25 20.53 -3.05
N GLU A 31 -1.04 19.96 -4.24
CA GLU A 31 -2.04 19.68 -5.25
C GLU A 31 -2.15 18.17 -5.52
N PRO A 32 -2.84 17.37 -4.68
CA PRO A 32 -2.91 15.91 -4.81
C PRO A 32 -3.57 15.44 -6.11
N VAL A 33 -4.52 16.20 -6.65
CA VAL A 33 -5.17 15.87 -7.93
C VAL A 33 -4.18 15.96 -9.07
N GLU A 34 -3.41 17.03 -9.15
CA GLU A 34 -2.39 17.21 -10.17
C GLU A 34 -1.26 16.17 -10.02
N GLN A 35 -0.92 15.81 -8.79
CA GLN A 35 0.04 14.74 -8.53
C GLN A 35 -0.47 13.38 -9.03
N ALA A 36 -1.75 13.08 -8.85
CA ALA A 36 -2.35 11.84 -9.34
C ALA A 36 -2.37 11.77 -10.87
N LYS A 37 -2.77 12.87 -11.54
CA LYS A 37 -2.71 13.00 -13.01
C LYS A 37 -1.28 12.83 -13.53
N TYR A 38 -0.32 13.47 -12.89
CA TYR A 38 1.08 13.33 -13.23
C TYR A 38 1.55 11.87 -13.20
N PHE A 39 1.14 11.10 -12.19
CA PHE A 39 1.46 9.68 -12.12
C PHE A 39 0.84 8.88 -13.26
N GLU A 40 -0.41 9.16 -13.63
CA GLU A 40 -1.06 8.53 -14.77
C GLU A 40 -0.33 8.87 -16.09
N ASP A 41 0.04 10.15 -16.30
CA ASP A 41 0.80 10.62 -17.46
C ASP A 41 2.21 9.98 -17.55
N GLN A 42 2.79 9.64 -16.39
CA GLN A 42 4.02 8.85 -16.35
C GLN A 42 3.81 7.36 -16.68
N GLY A 43 2.58 6.95 -17.04
CA GLY A 43 2.25 5.59 -17.45
C GLY A 43 2.02 4.62 -16.30
N SER A 44 1.78 5.13 -15.09
CA SER A 44 1.43 4.27 -13.94
C SER A 44 0.13 3.52 -14.21
N THR A 45 0.08 2.27 -13.79
CA THR A 45 -1.07 1.38 -14.02
C THR A 45 -1.99 1.26 -12.80
N ARG A 46 -1.61 1.83 -11.66
CA ARG A 46 -2.38 1.88 -10.42
C ARG A 46 -1.77 2.93 -9.48
N LEU A 47 -2.61 3.69 -8.81
CA LEU A 47 -2.22 4.61 -7.75
C LEU A 47 -2.37 3.97 -6.37
N HIS A 48 -1.33 4.03 -5.55
CA HIS A 48 -1.40 3.73 -4.12
C HIS A 48 -1.72 5.02 -3.35
N LEU A 49 -2.83 5.03 -2.62
CA LEU A 49 -3.32 6.20 -1.89
C LEU A 49 -3.50 5.85 -0.42
N VAL A 50 -3.02 6.69 0.48
CA VAL A 50 -3.17 6.50 1.93
C VAL A 50 -3.82 7.74 2.55
N ASP A 51 -4.96 7.56 3.22
CA ASP A 51 -5.60 8.58 4.05
C ASP A 51 -5.00 8.54 5.46
N LEU A 52 -3.96 9.35 5.68
CA LEU A 52 -3.29 9.42 6.98
C LEU A 52 -4.17 10.03 8.06
N ASP A 53 -5.00 11.01 7.73
CA ASP A 53 -5.92 11.59 8.73
C ASP A 53 -6.88 10.54 9.26
N SER A 54 -7.48 9.76 8.38
CA SER A 54 -8.33 8.64 8.78
C SER A 54 -7.53 7.55 9.52
N ALA A 55 -6.29 7.28 9.13
CA ALA A 55 -5.43 6.32 9.84
C ALA A 55 -5.18 6.75 11.28
N PHE A 56 -4.95 8.05 11.52
CA PHE A 56 -4.76 8.65 12.85
C PHE A 56 -6.06 8.99 13.60
N GLY A 57 -7.23 8.61 13.06
CA GLY A 57 -8.52 8.82 13.72
C GLY A 57 -9.21 10.14 13.41
N ARG A 58 -8.66 10.94 12.52
CA ARG A 58 -9.23 12.19 12.01
C ARG A 58 -10.03 11.90 10.72
N SER A 59 -11.15 11.22 10.85
CA SER A 59 -11.94 10.77 9.70
C SER A 59 -12.56 11.93 8.92
N GLU A 60 -12.78 11.69 7.61
CA GLU A 60 -13.49 12.55 6.65
C GLU A 60 -12.76 13.79 6.13
N ILE A 61 -11.60 14.18 6.68
CA ILE A 61 -10.85 15.35 6.22
C ILE A 61 -10.52 15.24 4.72
N ASN A 62 -10.01 14.08 4.30
CA ASN A 62 -9.57 13.87 2.93
C ASN A 62 -10.64 13.27 2.00
N THR A 63 -11.88 13.07 2.47
CA THR A 63 -12.92 12.39 1.65
C THR A 63 -13.18 13.12 0.33
N LYS A 64 -13.24 14.44 0.35
CA LYS A 64 -13.49 15.23 -0.85
C LYS A 64 -12.34 15.14 -1.84
N ILE A 65 -11.10 15.29 -1.38
CA ILE A 65 -9.93 15.22 -2.25
C ILE A 65 -9.72 13.81 -2.83
N ILE A 66 -10.04 12.73 -2.07
CA ILE A 66 -10.04 11.36 -2.58
C ILE A 66 -11.03 11.21 -3.74
N GLN A 67 -12.24 11.78 -3.62
CA GLN A 67 -13.24 11.79 -4.68
C GLN A 67 -12.75 12.56 -5.91
N GLU A 68 -12.14 13.73 -5.70
CA GLU A 68 -11.60 14.55 -6.78
C GLU A 68 -10.46 13.82 -7.51
N ILE A 69 -9.55 13.16 -6.79
CA ILE A 69 -8.52 12.30 -7.37
C ILE A 69 -9.17 11.19 -8.20
N ARG A 70 -10.16 10.46 -7.64
CA ARG A 70 -10.82 9.36 -8.37
C ARG A 70 -11.46 9.85 -9.68
N ASN A 71 -12.08 11.01 -9.66
CA ASN A 71 -12.74 11.59 -10.84
C ASN A 71 -11.74 12.11 -11.90
N SER A 72 -10.50 12.38 -11.51
CA SER A 72 -9.51 13.00 -12.36
C SER A 72 -8.61 12.03 -13.13
N ILE A 73 -8.52 10.77 -12.70
CA ILE A 73 -7.69 9.73 -13.31
C ILE A 73 -8.50 8.51 -13.69
N SER A 74 -8.06 7.73 -14.67
CA SER A 74 -8.72 6.51 -15.12
C SER A 74 -8.13 5.25 -14.51
N ILE A 75 -6.84 5.29 -14.11
CA ILE A 75 -6.16 4.15 -13.52
C ILE A 75 -6.77 3.72 -12.18
N PRO A 76 -6.74 2.42 -11.86
CA PRO A 76 -7.20 1.91 -10.58
C PRO A 76 -6.53 2.59 -9.39
N ILE A 77 -7.30 2.78 -8.31
CA ILE A 77 -6.79 3.26 -7.02
C ILE A 77 -6.87 2.15 -5.99
N GLN A 78 -5.77 1.90 -5.27
CA GLN A 78 -5.76 1.13 -4.05
C GLN A 78 -5.62 2.09 -2.86
N LEU A 79 -6.63 2.10 -1.98
CA LEU A 79 -6.74 3.05 -0.86
C LEU A 79 -6.55 2.34 0.47
N GLY A 80 -5.62 2.85 1.27
CA GLY A 80 -5.43 2.50 2.68
C GLY A 80 -5.72 3.68 3.61
N GLY A 81 -5.76 3.39 4.91
CA GLY A 81 -5.98 4.40 5.95
C GLY A 81 -7.43 4.42 6.49
N GLY A 82 -7.57 4.24 7.79
CA GLY A 82 -8.83 4.45 8.51
C GLY A 82 -10.00 3.52 8.23
N ILE A 83 -9.84 2.46 7.45
CA ILE A 83 -10.91 1.51 7.15
C ILE A 83 -11.14 0.60 8.37
N ARG A 84 -12.16 0.92 9.18
CA ARG A 84 -12.40 0.30 10.49
C ARG A 84 -13.72 -0.47 10.60
N ASN A 85 -14.51 -0.50 9.56
CA ASN A 85 -15.77 -1.24 9.50
C ASN A 85 -16.27 -1.38 8.05
N ASN A 86 -17.26 -2.27 7.85
CA ASN A 86 -17.81 -2.55 6.54
C ASN A 86 -18.55 -1.35 5.91
N LYS A 87 -19.09 -0.43 6.72
CA LYS A 87 -19.76 0.77 6.21
C LYS A 87 -18.77 1.70 5.52
N ILE A 88 -17.60 1.92 6.14
CA ILE A 88 -16.52 2.74 5.53
C ILE A 88 -16.00 2.07 4.26
N ALA A 89 -15.81 0.75 4.29
CA ALA A 89 -15.36 0.02 3.11
C ALA A 89 -16.35 0.17 1.93
N LYS A 90 -17.65 -0.04 2.18
CA LYS A 90 -18.71 0.15 1.17
C LYS A 90 -18.71 1.57 0.61
N LYS A 91 -18.61 2.60 1.48
CA LYS A 91 -18.53 4.00 1.06
C LYS A 91 -17.41 4.23 0.03
N TYR A 92 -16.21 3.71 0.27
CA TYR A 92 -15.10 3.89 -0.67
C TYR A 92 -15.30 3.12 -1.99
N PHE A 93 -15.88 1.92 -1.97
CA PHE A 93 -16.24 1.22 -3.20
C PHE A 93 -17.30 1.98 -4.01
N GLU A 94 -18.31 2.56 -3.34
CA GLU A 94 -19.33 3.42 -3.96
C GLU A 94 -18.73 4.70 -4.57
N LEU A 95 -17.65 5.23 -3.98
CA LEU A 95 -16.86 6.33 -4.55
C LEU A 95 -16.01 5.92 -5.77
N GLY A 96 -16.00 4.64 -6.16
CA GLY A 96 -15.24 4.13 -7.29
C GLY A 96 -13.78 3.74 -6.98
N ILE A 97 -13.42 3.59 -5.71
CA ILE A 97 -12.14 3.02 -5.32
C ILE A 97 -12.12 1.53 -5.70
N ASN A 98 -11.07 1.09 -6.36
CA ASN A 98 -10.98 -0.26 -6.93
C ASN A 98 -10.51 -1.31 -5.90
N TYR A 99 -9.59 -0.93 -5.03
CA TYR A 99 -9.03 -1.82 -4.02
C TYR A 99 -8.94 -1.13 -2.67
N LEU A 100 -9.23 -1.86 -1.60
CA LEU A 100 -9.06 -1.37 -0.23
C LEU A 100 -7.92 -2.12 0.45
N ILE A 101 -7.08 -1.38 1.16
CA ILE A 101 -5.99 -1.91 1.97
C ILE A 101 -6.40 -1.77 3.43
N ILE A 102 -6.66 -2.90 4.08
CA ILE A 102 -7.18 -2.97 5.45
C ILE A 102 -6.07 -3.45 6.39
N GLY A 103 -5.60 -2.55 7.26
CA GLY A 103 -4.54 -2.85 8.24
C GLY A 103 -5.10 -3.35 9.58
N SER A 104 -5.02 -2.51 10.61
CA SER A 104 -5.40 -2.89 11.99
C SER A 104 -6.77 -3.53 12.15
N TYR A 105 -7.73 -3.14 11.30
CA TYR A 105 -9.07 -3.73 11.33
C TYR A 105 -9.04 -5.20 10.89
N ALA A 106 -8.26 -5.55 9.88
CA ALA A 106 -8.11 -6.93 9.41
C ALA A 106 -7.43 -7.82 10.48
N VAL A 107 -6.51 -7.26 11.25
CA VAL A 107 -5.83 -8.00 12.33
C VAL A 107 -6.75 -8.22 13.55
N LYS A 108 -7.60 -7.23 13.85
CA LYS A 108 -8.48 -7.26 15.04
C LYS A 108 -9.83 -7.93 14.80
N ASN A 109 -10.31 -7.96 13.57
CA ASN A 109 -11.67 -8.40 13.21
C ASN A 109 -11.62 -9.31 11.98
N ILE A 110 -10.84 -10.38 12.09
CA ILE A 110 -10.53 -11.29 10.98
C ILE A 110 -11.80 -11.77 10.27
N GLU A 111 -12.81 -12.21 11.03
CA GLU A 111 -14.05 -12.76 10.47
C GLU A 111 -14.86 -11.71 9.70
N LYS A 112 -14.94 -10.46 10.23
CA LYS A 112 -15.66 -9.37 9.55
C LYS A 112 -14.98 -8.98 8.23
N VAL A 113 -13.66 -9.04 8.16
CA VAL A 113 -12.95 -8.77 6.90
C VAL A 113 -13.05 -9.95 5.94
N THR A 114 -13.14 -11.18 6.46
CA THR A 114 -13.47 -12.36 5.66
C THR A 114 -14.85 -12.20 5.01
N GLU A 115 -15.90 -11.88 5.78
CA GLU A 115 -17.25 -11.61 5.26
C GLU A 115 -17.25 -10.47 4.24
N LEU A 116 -16.50 -9.39 4.50
CA LEU A 116 -16.36 -8.29 3.55
C LEU A 116 -15.74 -8.76 2.24
N SER A 117 -14.76 -9.66 2.30
CA SER A 117 -14.10 -10.21 1.11
C SER A 117 -15.05 -11.06 0.24
N GLU A 118 -16.07 -11.70 0.82
CA GLU A 118 -17.09 -12.40 0.04
C GLU A 118 -17.97 -11.43 -0.76
N SER A 119 -18.24 -10.24 -0.20
CA SER A 119 -19.04 -9.20 -0.87
C SER A 119 -18.24 -8.44 -1.95
N PHE A 120 -16.93 -8.30 -1.77
CA PHE A 120 -16.02 -7.55 -2.63
C PHE A 120 -14.80 -8.41 -3.02
N GLN A 121 -15.11 -9.51 -3.73
CA GLN A 121 -14.11 -10.49 -4.13
C GLN A 121 -12.99 -9.86 -4.95
N ASP A 122 -11.76 -10.27 -4.68
CA ASP A 122 -10.55 -9.82 -5.38
C ASP A 122 -10.28 -8.29 -5.32
N SER A 123 -10.90 -7.58 -4.35
CA SER A 123 -10.79 -6.12 -4.21
C SER A 123 -10.19 -5.67 -2.87
N ILE A 124 -9.83 -6.62 -2.00
CA ILE A 124 -9.30 -6.33 -0.67
C ILE A 124 -7.87 -6.84 -0.54
N TYR A 125 -6.98 -5.98 -0.05
CA TYR A 125 -5.67 -6.35 0.46
C TYR A 125 -5.64 -6.23 1.97
N VAL A 126 -4.95 -7.15 2.62
CA VAL A 126 -4.62 -7.04 4.05
C VAL A 126 -3.24 -6.43 4.21
N ALA A 127 -3.13 -5.32 4.93
CA ALA A 127 -1.84 -4.71 5.24
C ALA A 127 -1.13 -5.50 6.37
N LEU A 128 0.11 -5.83 6.12
CA LEU A 128 1.04 -6.48 7.04
C LEU A 128 2.23 -5.55 7.25
N ASP A 129 2.08 -4.63 8.21
CA ASP A 129 3.12 -3.68 8.57
C ASP A 129 4.04 -4.36 9.59
N VAL A 130 5.26 -4.67 9.17
CA VAL A 130 6.18 -5.57 9.90
C VAL A 130 7.36 -4.81 10.49
N LEU A 131 7.61 -5.01 11.78
CA LEU A 131 8.83 -4.59 12.48
C LEU A 131 9.55 -5.83 13.00
N GLY A 132 10.66 -6.19 12.37
CA GLY A 132 11.33 -7.47 12.59
C GLY A 132 10.42 -8.65 12.23
N LYS A 133 9.96 -9.43 13.23
CA LYS A 133 9.03 -10.56 13.05
C LYS A 133 7.58 -10.24 13.48
N ASN A 134 7.30 -9.01 13.88
CA ASN A 134 6.05 -8.63 14.50
C ASN A 134 5.19 -7.79 13.56
N ILE A 135 3.89 -8.07 13.51
CA ILE A 135 2.93 -7.19 12.86
C ILE A 135 2.61 -6.05 13.81
N MET A 136 2.68 -4.82 13.31
CA MET A 136 2.30 -3.62 14.02
C MET A 136 0.91 -3.15 13.60
N ILE A 137 0.18 -2.57 14.53
CA ILE A 137 -1.19 -2.05 14.34
C ILE A 137 -1.31 -0.66 14.95
N ASN A 138 -2.46 0.00 14.74
CA ASN A 138 -2.76 1.33 15.27
C ASN A 138 -1.74 2.40 14.86
N GLY A 139 -1.44 2.50 13.55
CA GLY A 139 -0.42 3.44 13.07
C GLY A 139 0.97 3.09 13.59
N TRP A 140 1.28 1.78 13.64
CA TRP A 140 2.56 1.21 14.06
C TRP A 140 2.91 1.38 15.54
N GLN A 141 1.96 1.80 16.36
CA GLN A 141 2.19 2.09 17.79
C GLN A 141 2.07 0.85 18.69
N GLN A 142 1.44 -0.21 18.20
CA GLN A 142 1.16 -1.39 19.01
C GLN A 142 1.53 -2.66 18.24
N LYS A 143 2.19 -3.60 18.95
CA LYS A 143 2.44 -4.96 18.46
C LYS A 143 1.15 -5.78 18.47
N SER A 144 0.89 -6.51 17.40
CA SER A 144 -0.17 -7.51 17.34
C SER A 144 0.22 -8.82 18.02
N PHE A 145 -0.79 -9.60 18.46
CA PHE A 145 -0.61 -10.99 18.86
C PHE A 145 -0.47 -11.95 17.66
N PHE A 146 -0.80 -11.51 16.46
CA PHE A 146 -0.68 -12.32 15.25
C PHE A 146 0.68 -12.16 14.58
N THR A 147 1.19 -13.27 14.06
CA THR A 147 2.35 -13.26 13.14
C THR A 147 1.88 -13.22 11.69
N PRO A 148 2.74 -12.80 10.72
CA PRO A 148 2.40 -12.89 9.30
C PRO A 148 1.90 -14.29 8.91
N THR A 149 2.59 -15.35 9.34
CA THR A 149 2.22 -16.75 9.05
C THR A 149 0.78 -17.08 9.49
N LYS A 150 0.34 -16.65 10.68
CA LYS A 150 -1.03 -16.92 11.15
C LYS A 150 -2.07 -16.18 10.31
N LEU A 151 -1.79 -14.95 9.88
CA LEU A 151 -2.70 -14.22 9.01
C LEU A 151 -2.76 -14.82 7.61
N PHE A 152 -1.63 -15.26 7.05
CA PHE A 152 -1.61 -16.00 5.78
C PHE A 152 -2.46 -17.26 5.86
N GLN A 153 -2.25 -18.10 6.89
CA GLN A 153 -3.02 -19.34 7.09
C GLN A 153 -4.54 -19.12 7.13
N HIS A 154 -4.97 -17.97 7.63
CA HIS A 154 -6.38 -17.61 7.66
C HIS A 154 -6.85 -17.03 6.31
N TYR A 155 -6.24 -15.92 5.88
CA TYR A 155 -6.73 -15.14 4.76
C TYR A 155 -6.48 -15.77 3.38
N ASP A 156 -5.53 -16.68 3.24
CA ASP A 156 -5.30 -17.42 1.99
C ASP A 156 -6.53 -18.26 1.58
N LYS A 157 -7.37 -18.64 2.54
CA LYS A 157 -8.62 -19.38 2.33
C LYS A 157 -9.81 -18.49 1.97
N THR A 158 -9.66 -17.18 2.00
CA THR A 158 -10.73 -16.19 1.79
C THR A 158 -10.70 -15.59 0.37
N LYS A 159 -11.62 -14.68 0.06
CA LYS A 159 -11.71 -13.99 -1.24
C LYS A 159 -10.92 -12.67 -1.30
N ILE A 160 -10.01 -12.42 -0.35
CA ILE A 160 -9.10 -11.27 -0.50
C ILE A 160 -8.20 -11.46 -1.72
N ARG A 161 -7.76 -10.36 -2.31
CA ARG A 161 -6.81 -10.37 -3.42
C ARG A 161 -5.40 -10.75 -2.98
N GLY A 162 -4.97 -10.19 -1.86
CA GLY A 162 -3.60 -10.40 -1.40
C GLY A 162 -3.23 -9.52 -0.21
N TYR A 163 -1.96 -9.20 -0.15
CA TYR A 163 -1.38 -8.47 0.97
C TYR A 163 -0.54 -7.29 0.50
N VAL A 164 -0.46 -6.27 1.34
CA VAL A 164 0.56 -5.22 1.26
C VAL A 164 1.50 -5.42 2.44
N LEU A 165 2.73 -5.81 2.15
CA LEU A 165 3.79 -6.07 3.13
C LEU A 165 4.70 -4.86 3.22
N THR A 166 4.70 -4.17 4.36
CA THR A 166 5.53 -3.00 4.61
C THR A 166 6.63 -3.31 5.62
N ASP A 167 7.89 -3.08 5.26
CA ASP A 167 9.02 -3.07 6.20
C ASP A 167 9.08 -1.69 6.89
N ILE A 168 8.53 -1.61 8.10
CA ILE A 168 8.42 -0.35 8.86
C ILE A 168 9.81 0.22 9.19
N GLU A 169 10.78 -0.64 9.47
CA GLU A 169 12.12 -0.21 9.86
C GLU A 169 12.81 0.60 8.77
N ASN A 170 12.53 0.23 7.51
CA ASN A 170 13.09 0.84 6.32
C ASN A 170 12.16 1.89 5.67
N ASP A 171 10.89 2.02 6.13
CA ASP A 171 9.94 2.90 5.47
C ASP A 171 10.35 4.37 5.54
N GLY A 172 10.39 5.01 4.36
CA GLY A 172 10.83 6.40 4.19
C GLY A 172 12.34 6.64 4.36
N MET A 173 13.15 5.59 4.58
CA MET A 173 14.59 5.71 4.89
C MET A 173 15.50 5.65 3.65
N LEU A 174 15.00 5.21 2.47
CA LEU A 174 15.80 5.00 1.26
C LEU A 174 17.01 4.06 1.51
N SER A 175 16.80 3.03 2.33
CA SER A 175 17.85 2.11 2.80
C SER A 175 18.01 0.87 1.91
N GLY A 176 17.11 0.67 0.96
CA GLY A 176 17.01 -0.52 0.11
C GLY A 176 15.90 -1.47 0.57
N LEU A 177 15.40 -2.30 -0.35
CA LEU A 177 14.38 -3.31 -0.06
C LEU A 177 14.96 -4.47 0.73
N ASN A 178 14.22 -4.95 1.71
CA ASN A 178 14.56 -6.15 2.47
C ASN A 178 14.17 -7.43 1.68
N LEU A 179 15.00 -7.81 0.71
CA LEU A 179 14.74 -8.94 -0.19
C LEU A 179 14.58 -10.28 0.56
N ASN A 180 15.27 -10.45 1.69
CA ASN A 180 15.14 -11.66 2.52
C ASN A 180 13.74 -11.74 3.14
N MET A 181 13.23 -10.64 3.69
CA MET A 181 11.87 -10.58 4.21
C MET A 181 10.83 -10.83 3.11
N ILE A 182 11.01 -10.21 1.95
CA ILE A 182 10.12 -10.38 0.78
C ILE A 182 10.11 -11.86 0.36
N SER A 183 11.27 -12.45 0.11
CA SER A 183 11.38 -13.85 -0.32
C SER A 183 10.80 -14.82 0.69
N LEU A 184 11.06 -14.62 1.99
CA LEU A 184 10.48 -15.45 3.03
C LEU A 184 8.93 -15.38 3.03
N ASN A 185 8.35 -14.18 2.97
CA ASN A 185 6.89 -14.05 3.00
C ASN A 185 6.21 -14.60 1.73
N LEU A 186 6.88 -14.53 0.58
CA LEU A 186 6.40 -15.16 -0.66
C LEU A 186 6.30 -16.69 -0.57
N THR A 187 7.11 -17.35 0.27
CA THR A 187 6.99 -18.80 0.52
C THR A 187 5.83 -19.17 1.44
N LEU A 188 5.26 -18.21 2.16
CA LEU A 188 4.26 -18.43 3.20
C LEU A 188 2.82 -18.18 2.72
N THR A 189 2.63 -17.58 1.54
CA THR A 189 1.30 -17.27 0.99
C THR A 189 1.17 -17.70 -0.47
N ILE A 190 -0.07 -18.01 -0.87
CA ILE A 190 -0.43 -18.29 -2.28
C ILE A 190 -1.07 -17.09 -2.96
N LYS A 191 -1.35 -16.02 -2.21
CA LYS A 191 -2.00 -14.80 -2.68
C LYS A 191 -1.01 -13.80 -3.25
N LYS A 192 -1.53 -12.74 -3.87
CA LYS A 192 -0.71 -11.63 -4.37
C LYS A 192 -0.04 -10.88 -3.21
N LEU A 193 1.18 -10.42 -3.45
CA LEU A 193 1.95 -9.61 -2.52
C LEU A 193 2.40 -8.33 -3.20
N ILE A 194 2.10 -7.19 -2.60
CA ILE A 194 2.68 -5.88 -2.91
C ILE A 194 3.63 -5.56 -1.77
N VAL A 195 4.83 -5.09 -2.09
CA VAL A 195 5.84 -4.78 -1.08
C VAL A 195 6.10 -3.28 -0.96
N GLY A 196 6.42 -2.82 0.24
CA GLY A 196 6.72 -1.43 0.56
C GLY A 196 7.72 -1.30 1.70
N GLY A 197 8.22 -0.10 1.89
CA GLY A 197 9.25 0.22 2.87
C GLY A 197 10.67 -0.02 2.35
N GLY A 198 11.48 1.06 2.33
CA GLY A 198 12.89 0.98 2.00
C GLY A 198 13.28 1.23 0.54
N LEU A 199 12.38 1.09 -0.43
CA LEU A 199 12.73 1.29 -1.85
C LEU A 199 13.59 2.55 -2.01
N LYS A 200 14.79 2.37 -2.56
CA LYS A 200 15.79 3.41 -2.66
C LYS A 200 15.95 3.94 -4.07
N ASP A 201 16.37 3.10 -4.99
CA ASP A 201 16.71 3.49 -6.35
C ASP A 201 16.41 2.37 -7.37
N MET A 202 16.76 2.58 -8.64
CA MET A 202 16.51 1.62 -9.73
C MET A 202 17.22 0.28 -9.53
N ARG A 203 18.30 0.20 -8.73
CA ARG A 203 18.97 -1.09 -8.44
C ARG A 203 18.08 -1.99 -7.60
N ASP A 204 17.30 -1.44 -6.68
CA ASP A 204 16.31 -2.23 -5.94
C ASP A 204 15.26 -2.84 -6.87
N ILE A 205 14.85 -2.10 -7.92
CA ILE A 205 13.92 -2.60 -8.95
C ILE A 205 14.55 -3.76 -9.72
N GLU A 206 15.83 -3.65 -10.08
CA GLU A 206 16.58 -4.73 -10.75
C GLU A 206 16.70 -5.98 -9.88
N GLU A 207 17.00 -5.80 -8.60
CA GLU A 207 17.08 -6.93 -7.65
C GLU A 207 15.70 -7.57 -7.44
N LEU A 208 14.65 -6.76 -7.30
CA LEU A 208 13.28 -7.25 -7.12
C LEU A 208 12.83 -8.07 -8.35
N LYS A 209 13.21 -7.66 -9.55
CA LYS A 209 12.93 -8.39 -10.80
C LYS A 209 13.48 -9.81 -10.80
N LYS A 210 14.59 -10.08 -10.11
CA LYS A 210 15.17 -11.43 -10.01
C LYS A 210 14.28 -12.40 -9.24
N ILE A 211 13.33 -11.89 -8.44
CA ILE A 211 12.34 -12.70 -7.75
C ILE A 211 11.22 -13.05 -8.74
N GLN A 212 11.40 -14.14 -9.47
CA GLN A 212 10.48 -14.61 -10.50
C GLN A 212 9.34 -15.43 -9.87
N THR A 213 8.29 -14.75 -9.39
CA THR A 213 7.11 -15.41 -8.86
C THR A 213 5.83 -14.66 -9.26
N PRO A 214 4.76 -15.38 -9.64
CA PRO A 214 3.49 -14.76 -9.98
C PRO A 214 2.79 -14.12 -8.78
N GLN A 215 3.18 -14.46 -7.55
CA GLN A 215 2.60 -13.87 -6.34
C GLN A 215 3.07 -12.42 -6.14
N LEU A 216 4.30 -12.06 -6.51
CA LEU A 216 4.80 -10.70 -6.36
C LEU A 216 4.14 -9.79 -7.41
N GLU A 217 3.15 -9.00 -6.97
CA GLU A 217 2.37 -8.14 -7.85
C GLU A 217 3.10 -6.83 -8.15
N GLY A 218 3.81 -6.28 -7.17
CA GLY A 218 4.56 -5.05 -7.38
C GLY A 218 5.19 -4.47 -6.11
N VAL A 219 5.73 -3.26 -6.28
CA VAL A 219 6.40 -2.48 -5.23
C VAL A 219 5.81 -1.08 -5.13
N ILE A 220 5.67 -0.57 -3.91
CA ILE A 220 5.22 0.81 -3.65
C ILE A 220 6.40 1.75 -3.77
N ALA A 221 6.30 2.71 -4.70
CA ALA A 221 7.27 3.76 -4.92
C ALA A 221 6.80 5.05 -4.22
N GLY A 222 7.25 5.23 -2.98
CA GLY A 222 6.97 6.41 -2.17
C GLY A 222 8.04 7.48 -2.32
N LYS A 223 8.82 7.70 -1.25
CA LYS A 223 9.84 8.76 -1.14
C LYS A 223 10.86 8.75 -2.27
N ALA A 224 11.34 7.56 -2.68
CA ALA A 224 12.34 7.42 -3.75
C ALA A 224 11.89 8.07 -5.08
N PHE A 225 10.58 8.03 -5.37
CA PHE A 225 10.04 8.74 -6.53
C PHE A 225 10.15 10.27 -6.36
N TYR A 226 9.72 10.81 -5.21
CA TYR A 226 9.68 12.26 -4.99
C TYR A 226 11.06 12.92 -4.94
N VAL A 227 12.10 12.16 -4.58
CA VAL A 227 13.49 12.65 -4.60
C VAL A 227 14.16 12.42 -5.96
N GLY A 228 13.47 11.78 -6.93
CA GLY A 228 13.97 11.58 -8.29
C GLY A 228 14.80 10.30 -8.50
N ASP A 229 14.89 9.43 -7.50
CA ASP A 229 15.71 8.20 -7.56
C ASP A 229 15.01 7.05 -8.33
N ILE A 230 13.69 7.17 -8.56
CA ILE A 230 12.87 6.21 -9.34
C ILE A 230 12.24 6.90 -10.55
N ASP A 231 12.54 6.36 -11.72
CA ASP A 231 11.83 6.63 -12.97
C ASP A 231 10.73 5.59 -13.14
N LEU A 232 9.46 5.98 -12.97
CA LEU A 232 8.31 5.06 -13.02
C LEU A 232 8.19 4.34 -14.37
N LYS A 233 8.40 5.04 -15.49
CA LYS A 233 8.32 4.42 -16.82
C LYS A 233 9.38 3.34 -17.02
N LYS A 234 10.61 3.62 -16.58
CA LYS A 234 11.70 2.64 -16.63
C LYS A 234 11.47 1.49 -15.67
N ALA A 235 11.01 1.77 -14.44
CA ALA A 235 10.70 0.76 -13.44
C ALA A 235 9.61 -0.19 -13.95
N ASP A 236 8.49 0.33 -14.45
CA ASP A 236 7.39 -0.48 -14.98
C ASP A 236 7.79 -1.28 -16.22
N LYS A 237 8.58 -0.70 -17.12
CA LYS A 237 9.14 -1.41 -18.29
C LYS A 237 10.03 -2.57 -17.83
N LEU A 238 10.92 -2.32 -16.87
CA LEU A 238 11.83 -3.32 -16.34
C LEU A 238 11.07 -4.49 -15.66
N LEU A 239 10.08 -4.17 -14.83
CA LEU A 239 9.28 -5.16 -14.10
C LEU A 239 8.26 -5.91 -14.98
N SER A 240 7.87 -5.35 -16.13
CA SER A 240 6.89 -5.96 -17.05
C SER A 240 7.50 -6.91 -18.06
N THR A 241 8.78 -6.76 -18.40
CA THR A 241 9.49 -7.66 -19.32
C THR A 241 9.72 -9.00 -18.64
N ASN A 242 9.04 -10.04 -19.13
CA ASN A 242 9.42 -11.42 -18.81
C ASN A 242 10.86 -11.65 -19.28
N ALA A 243 11.71 -12.17 -18.42
CA ALA A 243 13.03 -12.62 -18.79
C ALA A 243 12.90 -13.92 -19.61
#